data_539e48bea2bb6de484fcd48074fafa4f
#
_entry.id   539e48bea2bb6de484fcd48074fafa4f
#
_cell.length_a   1.000
_cell.length_b   1.000
_cell.length_c   1.000
_cell.angle_alpha   90.00
_cell.angle_beta   90.00
_cell.angle_gamma   90.00
#
_symmetry.space_group_name_H-M   'P 1'
#
loop_
_entity.id
_entity.type
_entity.pdbx_description
1 polymer ?
#
loop_
_entity_poly.entity_id
_entity_poly.type
_entity_poly.pdbx_seq_one_letter_code
_entity_poly.pdbx_strand_id
1 'polypeptide(L)'
;MRKVILFCAATLFSLLSFAQESDADIVKVGDNIPAFTLHSTANGTINSADLKGKVVLINIFATWCGPCQSELAEVQKILWPKYKNNKDFCMLVIGREHTDDQLAEYNKRKRFTFPLYPDPKREVTGKFATKMIPRSYLIN
;
A
#
# COMPACT_ATOMS: atom_id res chain seq x y z
N MET A 1 -40.21 -49.71 -28.13
CA MET A 1 -39.58 -49.44 -26.80
C MET A 1 -38.42 -48.47 -26.99
N ARG A 2 -38.71 -47.19 -26.87
CA ARG A 2 -37.71 -46.11 -27.11
C ARG A 2 -36.97 -45.84 -25.80
N LYS A 3 -35.70 -46.17 -25.78
CA LYS A 3 -34.84 -45.84 -24.67
C LYS A 3 -34.42 -44.36 -24.76
N VAL A 4 -34.92 -43.57 -23.83
CA VAL A 4 -34.55 -42.18 -23.66
C VAL A 4 -33.14 -42.15 -23.03
N ILE A 5 -32.16 -41.76 -23.81
CA ILE A 5 -30.81 -41.47 -23.30
C ILE A 5 -30.88 -40.08 -22.72
N LEU A 6 -30.95 -40.01 -21.40
CA LEU A 6 -30.84 -38.74 -20.69
C LEU A 6 -29.40 -38.26 -20.77
N PHE A 7 -29.22 -37.13 -21.42
CA PHE A 7 -28.00 -36.36 -21.49
C PHE A 7 -27.65 -35.82 -20.12
N CYS A 8 -26.68 -36.41 -19.47
CA CYS A 8 -25.95 -35.75 -18.42
C CYS A 8 -24.91 -34.83 -19.07
N ALA A 9 -25.38 -33.68 -19.53
CA ALA A 9 -24.47 -32.56 -19.78
C ALA A 9 -24.00 -32.03 -18.43
N ALA A 10 -23.00 -32.70 -17.87
CA ALA A 10 -22.22 -32.14 -16.78
C ALA A 10 -21.51 -30.90 -17.31
N THR A 11 -22.13 -29.77 -17.11
CA THR A 11 -21.52 -28.48 -17.33
C THR A 11 -20.35 -28.37 -16.38
N LEU A 12 -19.16 -28.63 -16.91
CA LEU A 12 -17.89 -28.22 -16.30
C LEU A 12 -17.86 -26.71 -16.35
N PHE A 13 -18.56 -26.09 -15.43
CA PHE A 13 -18.40 -24.67 -15.14
C PHE A 13 -17.07 -24.55 -14.40
N SER A 14 -16.01 -24.51 -15.19
CA SER A 14 -14.68 -24.15 -14.71
C SER A 14 -14.82 -22.80 -14.04
N LEU A 15 -14.74 -22.79 -12.72
CA LEU A 15 -14.55 -21.60 -11.90
C LEU A 15 -13.18 -21.02 -12.26
N LEU A 16 -13.11 -20.29 -13.37
CA LEU A 16 -12.08 -19.31 -13.60
C LEU A 16 -12.32 -18.21 -12.57
N SER A 17 -11.85 -18.44 -11.35
CA SER A 17 -11.61 -17.36 -10.41
C SER A 17 -10.54 -16.48 -11.02
N PHE A 18 -10.94 -15.57 -11.90
CA PHE A 18 -10.15 -14.40 -12.20
C PHE A 18 -10.02 -13.69 -10.86
N ALA A 19 -8.83 -13.73 -10.29
CA ALA A 19 -8.45 -12.76 -9.29
C ALA A 19 -8.65 -11.40 -9.98
N GLN A 20 -9.74 -10.74 -9.65
CA GLN A 20 -10.09 -9.44 -10.21
C GLN A 20 -9.08 -8.48 -9.63
N GLU A 21 -8.00 -8.29 -10.39
CA GLU A 21 -7.01 -7.26 -10.11
C GLU A 21 -7.78 -5.96 -10.00
N SER A 22 -7.77 -5.35 -8.81
CA SER A 22 -8.64 -4.21 -8.57
C SER A 22 -8.19 -3.08 -9.49
N ASP A 23 -9.08 -2.58 -10.36
CA ASP A 23 -8.86 -1.40 -11.23
C ASP A 23 -8.43 -0.14 -10.47
N ALA A 24 -8.26 -0.26 -9.16
CA ALA A 24 -7.82 0.81 -8.29
C ALA A 24 -6.31 1.01 -8.33
N ASP A 25 -5.52 -0.03 -8.66
CA ASP A 25 -4.06 0.08 -8.76
C ASP A 25 -3.63 0.61 -10.12
N ILE A 26 -2.91 1.73 -10.10
CA ILE A 26 -2.28 2.30 -11.29
C ILE A 26 -0.95 1.59 -11.55
N VAL A 27 -0.16 1.41 -10.47
CA VAL A 27 1.13 0.71 -10.53
C VAL A 27 0.88 -0.79 -10.40
N LYS A 28 1.42 -1.55 -11.34
CA LYS A 28 1.29 -3.01 -11.42
C LYS A 28 2.61 -3.71 -11.13
N VAL A 29 2.54 -5.01 -10.87
CA VAL A 29 3.74 -5.82 -10.71
C VAL A 29 4.58 -5.79 -11.99
N GLY A 30 5.86 -5.45 -11.85
CA GLY A 30 6.79 -5.29 -12.96
C GLY A 30 6.91 -3.86 -13.50
N ASP A 31 6.08 -2.94 -13.05
CA ASP A 31 6.19 -1.53 -13.43
C ASP A 31 7.33 -0.83 -12.69
N ASN A 32 7.89 0.17 -13.33
CA ASN A 32 8.74 1.12 -12.64
C ASN A 32 7.90 2.02 -11.74
N ILE A 33 8.41 2.33 -10.55
CA ILE A 33 7.73 3.29 -9.68
C ILE A 33 7.69 4.67 -10.33
N PRO A 34 6.58 5.41 -10.18
CA PRO A 34 6.49 6.78 -10.67
C PRO A 34 7.48 7.68 -9.95
N ALA A 35 7.96 8.72 -10.64
CA ALA A 35 8.76 9.77 -10.01
C ALA A 35 7.91 10.56 -9.02
N PHE A 36 8.42 10.73 -7.79
CA PHE A 36 7.77 11.51 -6.73
C PHE A 36 8.79 12.14 -5.78
N THR A 37 8.34 13.15 -5.05
CA THR A 37 9.01 13.71 -3.89
C THR A 37 8.02 13.77 -2.74
N LEU A 38 8.41 13.29 -1.57
CA LEU A 38 7.69 13.44 -0.32
C LEU A 38 8.48 14.37 0.60
N HIS A 39 7.78 15.21 1.31
CA HIS A 39 8.35 16.09 2.31
C HIS A 39 7.58 15.96 3.62
N SER A 40 8.30 15.82 4.72
CA SER A 40 7.74 15.83 6.07
C SER A 40 8.61 16.68 6.96
N THR A 41 8.02 17.55 7.75
CA THR A 41 8.74 18.38 8.72
C THR A 41 9.54 17.53 9.71
N ALA A 42 9.01 16.37 10.10
CA ALA A 42 9.65 15.47 11.05
C ALA A 42 10.71 14.56 10.41
N ASN A 43 10.54 14.16 9.14
CA ASN A 43 11.34 13.11 8.51
C ASN A 43 12.17 13.60 7.31
N GLY A 44 12.07 14.90 6.98
CA GLY A 44 12.79 15.50 5.86
C GLY A 44 12.17 15.17 4.49
N THR A 45 12.98 15.35 3.45
CA THR A 45 12.58 15.14 2.06
C THR A 45 13.17 13.84 1.53
N ILE A 46 12.37 13.09 0.79
CA ILE A 46 12.81 11.91 0.07
C ILE A 46 12.29 11.94 -1.36
N ASN A 47 13.16 11.62 -2.32
CA ASN A 47 12.81 11.49 -3.73
C ASN A 47 12.77 10.00 -4.11
N SER A 48 11.94 9.65 -5.08
CA SER A 48 11.91 8.26 -5.59
C SER A 48 13.26 7.80 -6.14
N ALA A 49 14.09 8.73 -6.67
CA ALA A 49 15.43 8.43 -7.13
C ALA A 49 16.38 7.95 -6.02
N ASP A 50 16.17 8.39 -4.78
CA ASP A 50 16.99 8.03 -3.61
C ASP A 50 16.71 6.57 -3.12
N LEU A 51 15.66 5.96 -3.66
CA LEU A 51 15.23 4.61 -3.33
C LEU A 51 15.89 3.53 -4.18
N LYS A 52 16.62 3.94 -5.21
CA LYS A 52 17.27 3.00 -6.13
C LYS A 52 18.25 2.07 -5.40
N GLY A 53 18.13 0.78 -5.67
CA GLY A 53 18.96 -0.26 -5.05
C GLY A 53 18.54 -0.64 -3.64
N LYS A 54 17.38 -0.18 -3.17
CA LYS A 54 16.80 -0.55 -1.87
C LYS A 54 15.55 -1.39 -2.05
N VAL A 55 15.26 -2.22 -1.07
CA VAL A 55 13.92 -2.80 -0.90
C VAL A 55 13.05 -1.74 -0.22
N VAL A 56 11.97 -1.34 -0.86
CA VAL A 56 11.12 -0.26 -0.37
C VAL A 56 9.70 -0.78 -0.10
N LEU A 57 9.20 -0.53 1.10
CA LEU A 57 7.80 -0.72 1.43
C LEU A 57 7.09 0.64 1.45
N ILE A 58 6.20 0.84 0.50
CA ILE A 58 5.28 1.99 0.51
C ILE A 58 3.95 1.51 1.08
N ASN A 59 3.47 2.16 2.16
CA ASN A 59 2.16 1.94 2.72
C ASN A 59 1.33 3.21 2.62
N ILE A 60 0.14 3.12 2.05
CA ILE A 60 -0.80 4.24 1.90
C ILE A 60 -1.95 4.05 2.86
N PHE A 61 -2.17 5.04 3.72
CA PHE A 61 -3.19 5.00 4.78
C PHE A 61 -3.93 6.32 4.94
N ALA A 62 -4.95 6.31 5.78
CA ALA A 62 -5.56 7.52 6.34
C ALA A 62 -5.87 7.33 7.82
N THR A 63 -5.91 8.43 8.58
CA THR A 63 -6.14 8.39 10.04
C THR A 63 -7.53 7.89 10.44
N TRP A 64 -8.50 8.03 9.55
CA TRP A 64 -9.90 7.58 9.72
C TRP A 64 -10.14 6.14 9.21
N CYS A 65 -9.15 5.51 8.59
CA CYS A 65 -9.26 4.17 8.02
C CYS A 65 -9.02 3.09 9.08
N GLY A 66 -10.07 2.40 9.52
CA GLY A 66 -10.00 1.34 10.53
C GLY A 66 -9.03 0.21 10.18
N PRO A 67 -9.15 -0.45 9.01
CA PRO A 67 -8.21 -1.50 8.58
C PRO A 67 -6.76 -1.02 8.51
N CYS A 68 -6.52 0.24 8.10
CA CYS A 68 -5.18 0.82 8.09
C CYS A 68 -4.56 0.88 9.49
N GLN A 69 -5.38 1.18 10.52
CA GLN A 69 -4.92 1.24 11.91
C GLN A 69 -4.42 -0.13 12.39
N SER A 70 -5.12 -1.18 12.04
CA SER A 70 -4.74 -2.56 12.39
C SER A 70 -3.44 -2.94 11.69
N GLU A 71 -3.33 -2.67 10.39
CA GLU A 71 -2.10 -2.95 9.62
C GLU A 71 -0.90 -2.20 10.18
N LEU A 72 -1.02 -0.89 10.42
CA LEU A 72 0.08 -0.08 10.95
C LEU A 72 0.50 -0.49 12.37
N ALA A 73 -0.42 -0.97 13.20
CA ALA A 73 -0.09 -1.52 14.51
C ALA A 73 0.77 -2.79 14.39
N GLU A 74 0.46 -3.68 13.47
CA GLU A 74 1.27 -4.87 13.21
C GLU A 74 2.63 -4.53 12.57
N VAL A 75 2.65 -3.55 11.66
CA VAL A 75 3.90 -3.02 11.09
C VAL A 75 4.81 -2.49 12.21
N GLN A 76 4.28 -1.69 13.14
CA GLN A 76 5.03 -1.16 14.28
C GLN A 76 5.56 -2.26 15.19
N LYS A 77 4.78 -3.30 15.42
CA LYS A 77 5.09 -4.39 16.36
C LYS A 77 6.05 -5.43 15.79
N ILE A 78 5.91 -5.79 14.52
CA ILE A 78 6.57 -6.94 13.93
C ILE A 78 7.61 -6.54 12.89
N LEU A 79 7.21 -5.75 11.89
CA LEU A 79 8.04 -5.48 10.72
C LEU A 79 9.07 -4.41 10.97
N TRP A 80 8.65 -3.27 11.52
CA TRP A 80 9.53 -2.13 11.71
C TRP A 80 10.72 -2.41 12.63
N PRO A 81 10.57 -3.05 13.81
CA PRO A 81 11.72 -3.39 14.65
C PRO A 81 12.76 -4.27 13.96
N LYS A 82 12.29 -5.14 13.05
CA LYS A 82 13.16 -6.07 12.33
C LYS A 82 14.00 -5.39 11.26
N TYR A 83 13.45 -4.39 10.57
CA TYR A 83 14.08 -3.80 9.38
C TYR A 83 14.55 -2.35 9.54
N LYS A 84 14.17 -1.64 10.60
CA LYS A 84 14.47 -0.20 10.78
C LYS A 84 15.97 0.16 10.71
N ASN A 85 16.85 -0.79 11.00
CA ASN A 85 18.31 -0.58 10.98
C ASN A 85 18.97 -1.17 9.72
N ASN A 86 18.21 -1.74 8.81
CA ASN A 86 18.73 -2.27 7.56
C ASN A 86 18.92 -1.11 6.56
N LYS A 87 20.15 -0.88 6.10
CA LYS A 87 20.50 0.21 5.16
C LYS A 87 19.91 -0.01 3.76
N ASP A 88 19.63 -1.25 3.41
CA ASP A 88 19.07 -1.64 2.12
C ASP A 88 17.53 -1.68 2.15
N PHE A 89 16.91 -1.33 3.26
CA PHE A 89 15.47 -1.25 3.43
C PHE A 89 15.01 0.18 3.68
N CYS A 90 13.95 0.59 3.01
CA CYS A 90 13.29 1.87 3.24
C CYS A 90 11.78 1.65 3.41
N MET A 91 11.17 2.33 4.37
CA MET A 91 9.73 2.31 4.55
C MET A 91 9.16 3.72 4.46
N LEU A 92 8.14 3.88 3.64
CA LEU A 92 7.41 5.13 3.44
C LEU A 92 5.94 4.90 3.80
N VAL A 93 5.51 5.47 4.90
CA VAL A 93 4.09 5.42 5.32
C VAL A 93 3.46 6.76 4.97
N ILE A 94 2.58 6.77 3.98
CA ILE A 94 2.06 7.98 3.37
C ILE A 94 0.60 8.20 3.80
N GLY A 95 0.37 9.32 4.47
CA GLY A 95 -0.96 9.76 4.89
C GLY A 95 -1.69 10.46 3.75
N ARG A 96 -2.51 9.70 3.04
CA ARG A 96 -3.34 10.20 1.95
C ARG A 96 -4.31 11.26 2.44
N GLU A 97 -4.29 12.43 1.77
CA GLU A 97 -5.16 13.58 2.10
C GLU A 97 -4.93 14.14 3.52
N HIS A 98 -3.68 14.03 4.01
CA HIS A 98 -3.29 14.55 5.33
C HIS A 98 -2.14 15.52 5.20
N THR A 99 -2.17 16.55 6.05
CA THR A 99 -1.09 17.51 6.24
C THR A 99 -0.10 16.99 7.28
N ASP A 100 1.09 17.63 7.38
CA ASP A 100 2.07 17.35 8.43
C ASP A 100 1.48 17.48 9.83
N ASP A 101 0.73 18.56 10.09
CA ASP A 101 0.11 18.79 11.40
C ASP A 101 -0.89 17.72 11.79
N GLN A 102 -1.70 17.26 10.82
CA GLN A 102 -2.65 16.17 11.05
C GLN A 102 -1.94 14.85 11.37
N LEU A 103 -0.85 14.55 10.67
CA LEU A 103 -0.06 13.36 10.95
C LEU A 103 0.70 13.47 12.28
N ALA A 104 1.22 14.65 12.61
CA ALA A 104 1.87 14.89 13.89
C ALA A 104 0.90 14.68 15.06
N GLU A 105 -0.31 15.25 14.97
CA GLU A 105 -1.35 15.08 16.00
C GLU A 105 -1.82 13.62 16.11
N TYR A 106 -1.99 12.96 14.98
CA TYR A 106 -2.29 11.53 14.95
C TYR A 106 -1.19 10.71 15.63
N ASN A 107 0.08 10.99 15.32
CA ASN A 107 1.20 10.22 15.85
C ASN A 107 1.48 10.48 17.34
N LYS A 108 1.07 11.61 17.90
CA LYS A 108 1.08 11.83 19.36
C LYS A 108 0.30 10.74 20.11
N ARG A 109 -0.81 10.28 19.52
CA ARG A 109 -1.66 9.23 20.11
C ARG A 109 -1.16 7.82 19.76
N LYS A 110 -0.69 7.61 18.54
CA LYS A 110 -0.28 6.27 18.04
C LYS A 110 1.13 5.87 18.44
N ARG A 111 2.02 6.85 18.56
CA ARG A 111 3.43 6.66 18.94
C ARG A 111 4.18 5.71 17.98
N PHE A 112 3.86 5.75 16.71
CA PHE A 112 4.63 5.04 15.69
C PHE A 112 6.04 5.62 15.59
N THR A 113 7.01 4.74 15.39
CA THR A 113 8.44 5.12 15.28
C THR A 113 8.98 5.01 13.86
N PHE A 114 8.16 4.56 12.93
CA PHE A 114 8.46 4.62 11.50
C PHE A 114 8.09 6.01 10.93
N PRO A 115 8.71 6.40 9.78
CA PRO A 115 8.47 7.71 9.20
C PRO A 115 7.06 7.82 8.60
N LEU A 116 6.39 8.94 8.88
CA LEU A 116 5.11 9.31 8.30
C LEU A 116 5.32 10.50 7.34
N TYR A 117 4.76 10.40 6.14
CA TYR A 117 4.82 11.46 5.13
C TYR A 117 3.42 11.94 4.76
N PRO A 118 3.17 13.25 4.73
CA PRO A 118 1.91 13.81 4.30
C PRO A 118 1.78 13.80 2.77
N ASP A 119 0.54 13.62 2.29
CA ASP A 119 0.21 13.79 0.88
C ASP A 119 -1.18 14.44 0.75
N PRO A 120 -1.32 15.73 1.11
CA PRO A 120 -2.61 16.39 1.27
C PRO A 120 -3.42 16.50 -0.04
N LYS A 121 -2.74 16.54 -1.17
CA LYS A 121 -3.36 16.66 -2.49
C LYS A 121 -3.33 15.37 -3.32
N ARG A 122 -2.86 14.27 -2.71
CA ARG A 122 -2.68 12.99 -3.40
C ARG A 122 -1.74 13.04 -4.60
N GLU A 123 -0.77 13.96 -4.57
CA GLU A 123 0.20 14.11 -5.65
C GLU A 123 1.12 12.90 -5.80
N VAL A 124 1.33 12.16 -4.71
CA VAL A 124 2.09 10.91 -4.69
C VAL A 124 1.17 9.70 -4.67
N THR A 125 0.27 9.60 -3.70
CA THR A 125 -0.61 8.43 -3.56
C THR A 125 -1.52 8.22 -4.77
N GLY A 126 -1.93 9.32 -5.44
CA GLY A 126 -2.71 9.27 -6.67
C GLY A 126 -1.97 8.70 -7.89
N LYS A 127 -0.64 8.59 -7.83
CA LYS A 127 0.17 7.93 -8.88
C LYS A 127 0.21 6.41 -8.70
N PHE A 128 -0.09 5.91 -7.51
CA PHE A 128 -0.09 4.48 -7.20
C PHE A 128 -1.46 3.84 -7.29
N ALA A 129 -2.48 4.54 -6.80
CA ALA A 129 -3.86 4.04 -6.79
C ALA A 129 -4.89 5.16 -6.89
N THR A 130 -6.02 4.85 -7.53
CA THR A 130 -7.14 5.78 -7.68
C THR A 130 -8.01 5.86 -6.43
N LYS A 131 -8.21 4.73 -5.75
CA LYS A 131 -9.14 4.57 -4.62
C LYS A 131 -8.70 3.44 -3.70
N MET A 132 -9.41 3.27 -2.60
CA MET A 132 -9.25 2.21 -1.59
C MET A 132 -7.91 2.24 -0.85
N ILE A 133 -7.99 2.12 0.45
CA ILE A 133 -6.89 1.97 1.41
C ILE A 133 -7.31 0.94 2.49
N PRO A 134 -6.39 0.26 3.17
CA PRO A 134 -4.93 0.39 3.02
C PRO A 134 -4.40 -0.16 1.70
N ARG A 135 -3.23 0.31 1.30
CA ARG A 135 -2.47 -0.25 0.17
C ARG A 135 -0.99 -0.31 0.50
N SER A 136 -0.39 -1.43 0.17
CA SER A 136 1.04 -1.66 0.36
C SER A 136 1.69 -2.10 -0.94
N TYR A 137 2.80 -1.45 -1.29
CA TYR A 137 3.62 -1.76 -2.45
C TYR A 137 5.01 -2.13 -1.98
N LEU A 138 5.48 -3.30 -2.36
CA LEU A 138 6.86 -3.74 -2.13
C LEU A 138 7.64 -3.60 -3.44
N ILE A 139 8.76 -2.89 -3.38
CA ILE A 139 9.61 -2.53 -4.51
C ILE A 139 11.02 -3.03 -4.22
N ASN A 140 11.65 -3.56 -5.25
CA ASN A 140 13.03 -4.08 -5.19
C ASN A 140 13.83 -3.66 -6.42
#